data_29c4dccecb6aafcb3b271c5fd2061ef9
#
_entry.id   29c4dccecb6aafcb3b271c5fd2061ef9
#
_cell.length_a   1.000
_cell.length_b   1.000
_cell.length_c   1.000
_cell.angle_alpha   90.00
_cell.angle_beta   90.00
_cell.angle_gamma   90.00
#
_symmetry.space_group_name_H-M   'P 1'
#
loop_
_entity.id
_entity.type
_entity.pdbx_description
1 polymer ?
#
loop_
_entity_poly.entity_id
_entity_poly.type
_entity_poly.pdbx_seq_one_letter_code
_entity_poly.pdbx_strand_id
1 'polypeptide(L)'
;MQRKLRQVNDALDVMQKGEMSVRVPVEGYDEMANLASSYNNMSDHIQRLIEAQRELMRAVSHELRTPVARIRFGLEMLADEQEYEYRLQQVEMIDKDIEALNTLIDEIMTYAKLEQGMPSLNFEKVILNDVLSQVAVETEALKTNKNIDLQTLSDSVVVDAEYRYLHRVVQNLVGNAIRYCDDTVRISGGIDSNYMAYVCVEDDGPGIPEEDRQRVFEAFARLDDSRTRASGGYGLGLSIVSRIAYWFGGTIHVDRSPNLGGARFMMSWPARRFKK
;
A
#
# COMPACT_ATOMS: atom_id res chain seq x y z
N MET A 1 -29.32 -26.13 -27.32
CA MET A 1 -29.54 -25.51 -25.99
C MET A 1 -29.09 -26.43 -24.85
N GLN A 2 -29.62 -27.63 -24.68
CA GLN A 2 -29.24 -28.55 -23.58
C GLN A 2 -27.73 -28.90 -23.49
N ARG A 3 -27.03 -29.05 -24.62
CA ARG A 3 -25.59 -29.36 -24.66
C ARG A 3 -24.74 -28.21 -24.09
N LYS A 4 -25.06 -26.96 -24.45
CA LYS A 4 -24.32 -25.77 -23.95
C LYS A 4 -24.55 -25.59 -22.45
N LEU A 5 -25.79 -25.75 -21.96
CA LEU A 5 -26.09 -25.71 -20.54
C LEU A 5 -25.30 -26.76 -19.75
N ARG A 6 -25.19 -27.98 -20.28
CA ARG A 6 -24.42 -29.03 -19.64
C ARG A 6 -22.93 -28.64 -19.55
N GLN A 7 -22.36 -28.09 -20.60
CA GLN A 7 -20.94 -27.62 -20.56
C GLN A 7 -20.69 -26.56 -19.48
N VAL A 8 -21.64 -25.64 -19.28
CA VAL A 8 -21.51 -24.63 -18.19
C VAL A 8 -21.62 -25.31 -16.81
N ASN A 9 -22.56 -26.27 -16.64
CA ASN A 9 -22.69 -26.97 -15.37
C ASN A 9 -21.47 -27.86 -15.09
N ASP A 10 -20.96 -28.58 -16.07
CA ASP A 10 -19.75 -29.42 -15.92
C ASP A 10 -18.53 -28.51 -15.54
N ALA A 11 -18.42 -27.33 -16.12
CA ALA A 11 -17.37 -26.35 -15.79
C ALA A 11 -17.53 -25.77 -14.37
N LEU A 12 -18.76 -25.51 -13.92
CA LEU A 12 -19.06 -25.08 -12.55
C LEU A 12 -18.71 -26.18 -11.52
N ASP A 13 -19.00 -27.44 -11.83
CA ASP A 13 -18.65 -28.57 -10.94
C ASP A 13 -17.12 -28.70 -10.78
N VAL A 14 -16.37 -28.46 -11.85
CA VAL A 14 -14.91 -28.49 -11.82
C VAL A 14 -14.36 -27.30 -11.04
N MET A 15 -14.96 -26.11 -11.21
CA MET A 15 -14.62 -24.90 -10.47
C MET A 15 -14.87 -25.06 -8.97
N GLN A 16 -15.97 -25.71 -8.54
CA GLN A 16 -16.25 -26.03 -7.15
C GLN A 16 -15.17 -26.91 -6.50
N LYS A 17 -14.48 -27.73 -7.29
CA LYS A 17 -13.35 -28.55 -6.85
C LYS A 17 -12.02 -27.78 -6.78
N GLY A 18 -12.06 -26.46 -7.06
CA GLY A 18 -10.88 -25.59 -7.00
C GLY A 18 -10.09 -25.46 -8.30
N GLU A 19 -10.57 -26.03 -9.41
CA GLU A 19 -9.91 -25.93 -10.71
C GLU A 19 -10.49 -24.78 -11.52
N MET A 20 -9.79 -23.63 -11.50
CA MET A 20 -10.25 -22.36 -12.10
C MET A 20 -9.79 -22.18 -13.56
N SER A 21 -9.05 -23.14 -14.12
CA SER A 21 -8.50 -23.04 -15.49
C SER A 21 -9.48 -23.39 -16.60
N VAL A 22 -10.57 -24.06 -16.26
CA VAL A 22 -11.57 -24.50 -17.24
C VAL A 22 -12.33 -23.32 -17.81
N ARG A 23 -12.46 -23.29 -19.14
CA ARG A 23 -13.22 -22.27 -19.88
C ARG A 23 -14.32 -22.95 -20.71
N VAL A 24 -15.47 -22.29 -20.76
CA VAL A 24 -16.59 -22.72 -21.59
C VAL A 24 -16.49 -22.05 -22.96
N PRO A 25 -16.61 -22.80 -24.07
CA PRO A 25 -16.61 -22.20 -25.40
C PRO A 25 -17.76 -21.20 -25.57
N VAL A 26 -17.43 -19.98 -26.03
CA VAL A 26 -18.42 -18.95 -26.33
C VAL A 26 -18.80 -19.07 -27.81
N GLU A 27 -19.94 -19.68 -28.10
CA GLU A 27 -20.42 -19.91 -29.47
C GLU A 27 -21.76 -19.22 -29.69
N GLY A 28 -21.85 -18.39 -30.74
CA GLY A 28 -23.07 -17.66 -31.10
C GLY A 28 -23.28 -16.37 -30.34
N TYR A 29 -24.50 -15.79 -30.44
CA TYR A 29 -24.90 -14.51 -29.86
C TYR A 29 -26.17 -14.68 -29.01
N ASP A 30 -26.44 -15.88 -28.54
CA ASP A 30 -27.61 -16.20 -27.74
C ASP A 30 -27.36 -16.01 -26.22
N GLU A 31 -28.41 -16.12 -25.42
CA GLU A 31 -28.31 -16.01 -23.96
C GLU A 31 -27.28 -16.99 -23.36
N MET A 32 -27.08 -18.13 -24.00
CA MET A 32 -26.10 -19.13 -23.58
C MET A 32 -24.66 -18.67 -23.84
N ALA A 33 -24.42 -17.93 -24.92
CA ALA A 33 -23.11 -17.32 -25.16
C ALA A 33 -22.78 -16.25 -24.12
N ASN A 34 -23.79 -15.45 -23.73
CA ASN A 34 -23.63 -14.45 -22.65
C ASN A 34 -23.34 -15.14 -21.30
N LEU A 35 -24.02 -16.25 -20.98
CA LEU A 35 -23.77 -17.02 -19.77
C LEU A 35 -22.35 -17.62 -19.75
N ALA A 36 -21.91 -18.22 -20.88
CA ALA A 36 -20.56 -18.77 -21.01
C ALA A 36 -19.49 -17.65 -20.86
N SER A 37 -19.71 -16.48 -21.45
CA SER A 37 -18.83 -15.33 -21.30
C SER A 37 -18.77 -14.84 -19.85
N SER A 38 -19.91 -14.73 -19.18
CA SER A 38 -20.00 -14.32 -17.77
C SER A 38 -19.28 -15.31 -16.85
N TYR A 39 -19.43 -16.64 -17.09
CA TYR A 39 -18.70 -17.67 -16.39
C TYR A 39 -17.18 -17.52 -16.59
N ASN A 40 -16.73 -17.36 -17.83
CA ASN A 40 -15.30 -17.22 -18.12
C ASN A 40 -14.71 -15.98 -17.45
N ASN A 41 -15.41 -14.83 -17.52
CA ASN A 41 -14.99 -13.59 -16.87
C ASN A 41 -14.90 -13.75 -15.34
N MET A 42 -15.86 -14.42 -14.73
CA MET A 42 -15.84 -14.74 -13.29
C MET A 42 -14.66 -15.66 -12.95
N SER A 43 -14.44 -16.70 -13.75
CA SER A 43 -13.32 -17.64 -13.57
C SER A 43 -11.97 -16.93 -13.68
N ASP A 44 -11.79 -16.04 -14.67
CA ASP A 44 -10.59 -15.20 -14.83
C ASP A 44 -10.39 -14.28 -13.63
N HIS A 45 -11.47 -13.71 -13.12
CA HIS A 45 -11.40 -12.84 -11.96
C HIS A 45 -10.96 -13.61 -10.70
N ILE A 46 -11.58 -14.76 -10.43
CA ILE A 46 -11.22 -15.60 -9.27
C ILE A 46 -9.79 -16.11 -9.40
N GLN A 47 -9.38 -16.55 -10.58
CA GLN A 47 -8.01 -17.02 -10.80
C GLN A 47 -6.99 -15.93 -10.50
N ARG A 48 -7.22 -14.70 -10.99
CA ARG A 48 -6.35 -13.54 -10.67
C ARG A 48 -6.30 -13.26 -9.18
N LEU A 49 -7.43 -13.35 -8.46
CA LEU A 49 -7.44 -13.16 -7.00
C LEU A 49 -6.62 -14.22 -6.28
N ILE A 50 -6.74 -15.51 -6.69
CA ILE A 50 -5.97 -16.61 -6.09
C ILE A 50 -4.47 -16.45 -6.37
N GLU A 51 -4.10 -16.06 -7.58
CA GLU A 51 -2.70 -15.80 -7.96
C GLU A 51 -2.11 -14.64 -7.16
N ALA A 52 -2.82 -13.52 -7.07
CA ALA A 52 -2.42 -12.37 -6.25
C ALA A 52 -2.27 -12.75 -4.77
N GLN A 53 -3.21 -13.55 -4.23
CA GLN A 53 -3.11 -14.04 -2.85
C GLN A 53 -1.90 -14.97 -2.64
N ARG A 54 -1.58 -15.83 -3.61
CA ARG A 54 -0.39 -16.71 -3.53
C ARG A 54 0.90 -15.89 -3.58
N GLU A 55 0.98 -14.89 -4.44
CA GLU A 55 2.13 -13.98 -4.53
C GLU A 55 2.31 -13.21 -3.23
N LEU A 56 1.22 -12.68 -2.67
CA LEU A 56 1.20 -12.04 -1.36
C LEU A 56 1.80 -12.97 -0.29
N MET A 57 1.32 -14.21 -0.18
CA MET A 57 1.81 -15.16 0.83
C MET A 57 3.29 -15.52 0.64
N ARG A 58 3.77 -15.62 -0.61
CA ARG A 58 5.19 -15.84 -0.90
C ARG A 58 6.03 -14.65 -0.47
N ALA A 59 5.61 -13.43 -0.80
CA ALA A 59 6.29 -12.21 -0.43
C ALA A 59 6.33 -12.03 1.10
N VAL A 60 5.20 -12.21 1.79
CA VAL A 60 5.13 -12.20 3.27
C VAL A 60 6.12 -13.19 3.87
N SER A 61 6.13 -14.44 3.38
CA SER A 61 7.04 -15.48 3.90
C SER A 61 8.50 -15.12 3.69
N HIS A 62 8.83 -14.46 2.59
CA HIS A 62 10.18 -14.00 2.29
C HIS A 62 10.60 -12.85 3.21
N GLU A 63 9.75 -11.84 3.35
CA GLU A 63 10.03 -10.64 4.15
C GLU A 63 10.07 -10.94 5.67
N LEU A 64 9.30 -11.92 6.16
CA LEU A 64 9.37 -12.39 7.55
C LEU A 64 10.66 -13.20 7.83
N ARG A 65 11.15 -13.97 6.86
CA ARG A 65 12.32 -14.84 7.05
C ARG A 65 13.60 -14.06 7.35
N THR A 66 13.76 -12.90 6.72
CA THR A 66 14.99 -12.09 6.83
C THR A 66 15.21 -11.56 8.25
N PRO A 67 14.27 -10.82 8.90
CA PRO A 67 14.46 -10.36 10.28
C PRO A 67 14.57 -11.51 11.27
N VAL A 68 13.79 -12.59 11.09
CA VAL A 68 13.89 -13.77 11.95
C VAL A 68 15.28 -14.42 11.87
N ALA A 69 15.88 -14.52 10.68
CA ALA A 69 17.24 -15.05 10.53
C ALA A 69 18.28 -14.12 11.18
N ARG A 70 18.11 -12.78 11.09
CA ARG A 70 19.01 -11.82 11.76
C ARG A 70 18.90 -11.88 13.28
N ILE A 71 17.67 -11.96 13.81
CA ILE A 71 17.44 -12.13 15.25
C ILE A 71 18.13 -13.41 15.74
N ARG A 72 17.94 -14.53 15.03
CA ARG A 72 18.58 -15.81 15.40
C ARG A 72 20.11 -15.72 15.39
N PHE A 73 20.68 -15.12 14.34
CA PHE A 73 22.12 -14.90 14.24
C PHE A 73 22.64 -14.00 15.38
N GLY A 74 21.93 -12.90 15.68
CA GLY A 74 22.28 -12.01 16.79
C GLY A 74 22.26 -12.73 18.15
N LEU A 75 21.29 -13.64 18.37
CA LEU A 75 21.25 -14.47 19.59
C LEU A 75 22.40 -15.47 19.68
N GLU A 76 22.82 -16.08 18.55
CA GLU A 76 23.99 -16.95 18.49
C GLU A 76 25.27 -16.17 18.82
N MET A 77 25.42 -14.96 18.27
CA MET A 77 26.55 -14.06 18.57
C MET A 77 26.59 -13.65 20.05
N LEU A 78 25.44 -13.38 20.68
CA LEU A 78 25.36 -13.06 22.10
C LEU A 78 25.83 -14.19 23.02
N ALA A 79 25.66 -15.44 22.60
CA ALA A 79 26.07 -16.61 23.39
C ALA A 79 27.59 -16.76 23.44
N ASP A 80 28.31 -16.36 22.39
CA ASP A 80 29.75 -16.51 22.26
C ASP A 80 30.54 -15.25 22.67
N GLU A 81 29.86 -14.09 22.81
CA GLU A 81 30.52 -12.80 23.05
C GLU A 81 30.77 -12.55 24.56
N GLN A 82 31.99 -12.21 24.90
CA GLN A 82 32.40 -11.92 26.30
C GLN A 82 32.50 -10.41 26.58
N GLU A 83 32.63 -9.58 25.57
CA GLU A 83 32.80 -8.14 25.73
C GLU A 83 31.43 -7.45 25.91
N TYR A 84 31.32 -6.70 27.05
CA TYR A 84 30.04 -6.11 27.45
C TYR A 84 29.45 -5.10 26.44
N GLU A 85 30.29 -4.26 25.84
CA GLU A 85 29.85 -3.27 24.87
C GLU A 85 29.31 -3.92 23.56
N TYR A 86 29.96 -4.97 23.07
CA TYR A 86 29.50 -5.75 21.94
C TYR A 86 28.16 -6.42 22.20
N ARG A 87 27.96 -6.95 23.40
CA ARG A 87 26.68 -7.54 23.80
C ARG A 87 25.56 -6.52 23.79
N LEU A 88 25.80 -5.31 24.30
CA LEU A 88 24.79 -4.22 24.25
C LEU A 88 24.43 -3.85 22.81
N GLN A 89 25.39 -3.73 21.91
CA GLN A 89 25.14 -3.46 20.49
C GLN A 89 24.30 -4.56 19.83
N GLN A 90 24.60 -5.84 20.13
CA GLN A 90 23.84 -6.97 19.62
C GLN A 90 22.39 -6.96 20.11
N VAL A 91 22.17 -6.68 21.40
CA VAL A 91 20.81 -6.53 21.96
C VAL A 91 20.05 -5.42 21.27
N GLU A 92 20.66 -4.25 21.04
CA GLU A 92 20.04 -3.13 20.34
C GLU A 92 19.70 -3.47 18.88
N MET A 93 20.56 -4.25 18.19
CA MET A 93 20.29 -4.71 16.83
C MET A 93 19.13 -5.70 16.79
N ILE A 94 19.06 -6.64 17.75
CA ILE A 94 17.96 -7.60 17.87
C ILE A 94 16.65 -6.86 18.14
N ASP A 95 16.65 -5.88 19.03
CA ASP A 95 15.47 -5.08 19.36
C ASP A 95 14.94 -4.32 18.12
N LYS A 96 15.82 -3.69 17.35
CA LYS A 96 15.48 -3.07 16.06
C LYS A 96 14.86 -4.06 15.05
N ASP A 97 15.39 -5.29 14.98
CA ASP A 97 14.83 -6.31 14.10
C ASP A 97 13.45 -6.80 14.57
N ILE A 98 13.21 -6.85 15.88
CA ILE A 98 11.89 -7.16 16.48
C ILE A 98 10.90 -6.04 16.17
N GLU A 99 11.27 -4.77 16.32
CA GLU A 99 10.42 -3.63 15.97
C GLU A 99 10.08 -3.62 14.48
N ALA A 100 11.05 -3.90 13.61
CA ALA A 100 10.84 -4.04 12.19
C ALA A 100 9.87 -5.18 11.85
N LEU A 101 9.96 -6.31 12.54
CA LEU A 101 9.05 -7.44 12.40
C LEU A 101 7.62 -7.07 12.83
N ASN A 102 7.45 -6.39 13.95
CA ASN A 102 6.15 -5.92 14.42
C ASN A 102 5.52 -4.94 13.42
N THR A 103 6.30 -4.00 12.90
CA THR A 103 5.86 -3.06 11.86
C THR A 103 5.36 -3.80 10.60
N LEU A 104 6.10 -4.81 10.13
CA LEU A 104 5.70 -5.62 8.99
C LEU A 104 4.39 -6.37 9.26
N ILE A 105 4.23 -6.96 10.45
CA ILE A 105 2.99 -7.65 10.84
C ILE A 105 1.80 -6.67 10.81
N ASP A 106 1.97 -5.46 11.35
CA ASP A 106 0.91 -4.44 11.36
C ASP A 106 0.55 -3.95 9.94
N GLU A 107 1.53 -3.83 9.04
CA GLU A 107 1.28 -3.53 7.63
C GLU A 107 0.50 -4.65 6.94
N ILE A 108 0.91 -5.92 7.13
CA ILE A 108 0.22 -7.09 6.58
C ILE A 108 -1.22 -7.16 7.09
N MET A 109 -1.44 -6.98 8.41
CA MET A 109 -2.77 -7.00 9.02
C MET A 109 -3.65 -5.87 8.51
N THR A 110 -3.08 -4.68 8.31
CA THR A 110 -3.79 -3.54 7.73
C THR A 110 -4.19 -3.82 6.28
N TYR A 111 -3.23 -4.30 5.48
CA TYR A 111 -3.49 -4.67 4.09
C TYR A 111 -4.58 -5.76 3.99
N ALA A 112 -4.47 -6.82 4.79
CA ALA A 112 -5.46 -7.91 4.80
C ALA A 112 -6.87 -7.43 5.17
N LYS A 113 -7.01 -6.54 6.16
CA LYS A 113 -8.31 -5.94 6.52
C LYS A 113 -8.91 -5.12 5.38
N LEU A 114 -8.07 -4.38 4.66
CA LEU A 114 -8.50 -3.58 3.51
C LEU A 114 -8.86 -4.44 2.28
N GLU A 115 -8.29 -5.65 2.16
CA GLU A 115 -8.60 -6.60 1.07
C GLU A 115 -9.87 -7.41 1.31
N GLN A 116 -10.21 -7.75 2.56
CA GLN A 116 -11.33 -8.62 2.90
C GLN A 116 -12.72 -8.01 2.63
N GLY A 117 -12.79 -6.74 2.26
CA GLY A 117 -14.03 -6.05 1.97
C GLY A 117 -14.05 -4.64 2.52
N MET A 118 -15.15 -3.92 2.29
CA MET A 118 -15.29 -2.55 2.74
C MET A 118 -15.19 -2.50 4.27
N PRO A 119 -14.11 -1.94 4.86
CA PRO A 119 -14.10 -1.72 6.29
C PRO A 119 -15.27 -0.83 6.65
N SER A 120 -15.81 -0.96 7.86
CA SER A 120 -16.79 -0.02 8.39
C SER A 120 -16.12 1.34 8.56
N LEU A 121 -16.03 2.11 7.47
CA LEU A 121 -15.43 3.44 7.50
C LEU A 121 -16.36 4.40 8.24
N ASN A 122 -15.88 4.96 9.31
CA ASN A 122 -16.58 6.00 10.05
C ASN A 122 -16.09 7.38 9.60
N PHE A 123 -16.70 7.90 8.52
CA PHE A 123 -16.36 9.22 8.00
C PHE A 123 -16.78 10.30 8.98
N GLU A 124 -15.85 11.14 9.34
CA GLU A 124 -16.04 12.31 10.20
C GLU A 124 -15.46 13.57 9.55
N LYS A 125 -15.76 14.73 10.12
CA LYS A 125 -15.18 15.99 9.67
C LYS A 125 -13.78 16.13 10.24
N VAL A 126 -12.79 16.07 9.37
CA VAL A 126 -11.37 16.15 9.72
C VAL A 126 -10.80 17.48 9.21
N ILE A 127 -10.09 18.18 10.07
CA ILE A 127 -9.28 19.35 9.68
C ILE A 127 -8.00 18.81 9.03
N LEU A 128 -7.85 19.03 7.74
CA LEU A 128 -6.75 18.44 6.97
C LEU A 128 -5.38 18.90 7.49
N ASN A 129 -5.25 20.18 7.82
CA ASN A 129 -4.01 20.73 8.37
C ASN A 129 -3.55 20.03 9.66
N ASP A 130 -4.47 19.60 10.52
CA ASP A 130 -4.13 18.92 11.77
C ASP A 130 -3.44 17.58 11.48
N VAL A 131 -3.97 16.82 10.50
CA VAL A 131 -3.38 15.54 10.09
C VAL A 131 -1.99 15.74 9.48
N LEU A 132 -1.85 16.71 8.57
CA LEU A 132 -0.57 16.98 7.90
C LEU A 132 0.48 17.47 8.91
N SER A 133 0.10 18.39 9.80
CA SER A 133 1.00 18.90 10.84
C SER A 133 1.42 17.83 11.84
N GLN A 134 0.50 16.97 12.24
CA GLN A 134 0.82 15.87 13.15
C GLN A 134 1.86 14.93 12.54
N VAL A 135 1.67 14.50 11.28
CA VAL A 135 2.64 13.62 10.61
C VAL A 135 3.98 14.33 10.40
N ALA A 136 3.99 15.63 10.08
CA ALA A 136 5.23 16.40 9.97
C ALA A 136 6.01 16.39 11.30
N VAL A 137 5.35 16.67 12.44
CA VAL A 137 5.95 16.64 13.77
C VAL A 137 6.45 15.23 14.15
N GLU A 138 5.66 14.19 13.90
CA GLU A 138 6.07 12.78 14.13
C GLU A 138 7.33 12.44 13.34
N THR A 139 7.41 12.93 12.10
CA THR A 139 8.54 12.72 11.21
C THR A 139 9.80 13.45 11.68
N GLU A 140 9.69 14.70 12.09
CA GLU A 140 10.81 15.48 12.64
C GLU A 140 11.35 14.83 13.93
N ALA A 141 10.48 14.25 14.76
CA ALA A 141 10.86 13.53 15.98
C ALA A 141 11.77 12.32 15.71
N LEU A 142 11.72 11.75 14.51
CA LEU A 142 12.62 10.66 14.09
C LEU A 142 14.06 11.15 13.81
N LYS A 143 14.34 12.44 13.97
CA LYS A 143 15.66 13.07 13.75
C LYS A 143 16.27 12.73 12.39
N THR A 144 15.44 12.70 11.37
CA THR A 144 15.92 12.55 10.00
C THR A 144 16.68 13.84 9.64
N ASN A 145 17.85 13.70 8.99
CA ASN A 145 18.60 14.88 8.50
C ASN A 145 17.95 15.46 7.22
N LYS A 146 16.61 15.34 7.09
CA LYS A 146 15.86 15.77 5.92
C LYS A 146 15.01 16.98 6.26
N ASN A 147 14.85 17.87 5.29
CA ASN A 147 14.04 19.07 5.42
C ASN A 147 12.57 18.74 5.10
N ILE A 148 11.68 18.99 6.06
CA ILE A 148 10.23 18.79 5.90
C ILE A 148 9.57 20.15 5.65
N ASP A 149 9.16 20.39 4.40
CA ASP A 149 8.47 21.61 3.96
C ASP A 149 6.95 21.39 4.01
N LEU A 150 6.34 21.73 5.14
CA LEU A 150 4.88 21.67 5.30
C LEU A 150 4.23 22.94 4.73
N GLN A 151 3.52 22.79 3.61
CA GLN A 151 2.72 23.87 3.01
C GLN A 151 1.35 23.92 3.70
N THR A 152 1.26 24.78 4.73
CA THR A 152 0.00 24.99 5.44
C THR A 152 -0.93 25.88 4.61
N LEU A 153 -2.20 25.50 4.54
CA LEU A 153 -3.24 26.37 3.97
C LEU A 153 -3.57 27.49 4.95
N SER A 154 -3.85 28.68 4.40
CA SER A 154 -4.24 29.86 5.21
C SER A 154 -5.55 29.66 5.96
N ASP A 155 -6.45 28.78 5.47
CA ASP A 155 -7.74 28.48 6.06
C ASP A 155 -7.82 27.01 6.48
N SER A 156 -8.58 26.72 7.56
CA SER A 156 -8.85 25.37 8.00
C SER A 156 -9.70 24.61 6.98
N VAL A 157 -9.06 23.75 6.19
CA VAL A 157 -9.75 22.90 5.23
C VAL A 157 -10.35 21.71 5.97
N VAL A 158 -11.69 21.61 5.95
CA VAL A 158 -12.44 20.51 6.56
C VAL A 158 -12.90 19.56 5.47
N VAL A 159 -12.57 18.28 5.61
CA VAL A 159 -12.91 17.20 4.68
C VAL A 159 -13.61 16.05 5.40
N ASP A 160 -14.45 15.30 4.67
CA ASP A 160 -14.98 14.06 5.18
C ASP A 160 -13.96 12.92 4.97
N ALA A 161 -13.44 12.38 6.06
CA ALA A 161 -12.47 11.29 6.06
C ALA A 161 -12.60 10.43 7.31
N GLU A 162 -12.05 9.25 7.32
CA GLU A 162 -11.72 8.56 8.56
C GLU A 162 -10.30 8.95 8.96
N TYR A 163 -10.18 9.60 10.11
CA TYR A 163 -8.92 10.17 10.60
C TYR A 163 -7.75 9.18 10.58
N ARG A 164 -7.93 7.97 11.12
CA ARG A 164 -6.87 6.97 11.22
C ARG A 164 -6.34 6.53 9.86
N TYR A 165 -7.22 6.34 8.89
CA TYR A 165 -6.81 5.95 7.54
C TYR A 165 -6.17 7.11 6.79
N LEU A 166 -6.68 8.34 6.94
CA LEU A 166 -6.06 9.52 6.35
C LEU A 166 -4.64 9.76 6.92
N HIS A 167 -4.50 9.68 8.23
CA HIS A 167 -3.20 9.77 8.92
C HIS A 167 -2.23 8.70 8.39
N ARG A 168 -2.69 7.45 8.26
CA ARG A 168 -1.89 6.34 7.71
C ARG A 168 -1.45 6.59 6.26
N VAL A 169 -2.32 7.20 5.44
CA VAL A 169 -1.96 7.61 4.07
C VAL A 169 -0.81 8.59 4.10
N VAL A 170 -0.94 9.67 4.87
CA VAL A 170 0.09 10.70 4.96
C VAL A 170 1.41 10.12 5.48
N GLN A 171 1.37 9.30 6.54
CA GLN A 171 2.56 8.61 7.08
C GLN A 171 3.26 7.75 6.03
N ASN A 172 2.51 6.95 5.25
CA ASN A 172 3.08 6.09 4.22
C ASN A 172 3.72 6.89 3.09
N LEU A 173 3.06 7.97 2.64
CA LEU A 173 3.60 8.83 1.59
C LEU A 173 4.85 9.58 2.06
N VAL A 174 4.81 10.18 3.25
CA VAL A 174 5.95 10.89 3.84
C VAL A 174 7.11 9.94 4.13
N GLY A 175 6.84 8.78 4.73
CA GLY A 175 7.87 7.77 4.99
C GLY A 175 8.53 7.27 3.70
N ASN A 176 7.76 7.14 2.61
CA ASN A 176 8.31 6.83 1.31
C ASN A 176 9.19 7.97 0.77
N ALA A 177 8.70 9.20 0.82
CA ALA A 177 9.44 10.38 0.38
C ALA A 177 10.76 10.55 1.12
N ILE A 178 10.78 10.43 2.46
CA ILE A 178 12.01 10.51 3.28
C ILE A 178 13.04 9.45 2.87
N ARG A 179 12.58 8.26 2.52
CA ARG A 179 13.47 7.16 2.14
C ARG A 179 14.21 7.43 0.84
N TYR A 180 13.56 8.12 -0.09
CA TYR A 180 14.07 8.29 -1.45
C TYR A 180 14.51 9.71 -1.78
N CYS A 181 14.16 10.73 -0.96
CA CYS A 181 14.61 12.10 -1.18
C CYS A 181 16.12 12.25 -1.00
N ASP A 182 16.69 13.22 -1.70
CA ASP A 182 18.06 13.64 -1.47
C ASP A 182 18.15 14.52 -0.22
N ASP A 183 17.24 15.50 -0.05
CA ASP A 183 17.22 16.44 1.08
C ASP A 183 15.81 16.85 1.51
N THR A 184 14.91 17.13 0.59
CA THR A 184 13.67 17.84 0.88
C THR A 184 12.43 17.04 0.55
N VAL A 185 11.49 17.01 1.51
CA VAL A 185 10.13 16.48 1.34
C VAL A 185 9.12 17.61 1.55
N ARG A 186 8.23 17.82 0.60
CA ARG A 186 7.13 18.79 0.70
C ARG A 186 5.82 18.07 0.91
N ILE A 187 5.06 18.54 1.91
CA ILE A 187 3.74 18.02 2.25
C ILE A 187 2.72 19.15 2.02
N SER A 188 1.68 18.88 1.26
CA SER A 188 0.60 19.83 1.00
C SER A 188 -0.75 19.12 0.92
N GLY A 189 -1.83 19.86 1.02
CA GLY A 189 -3.17 19.34 0.89
C GLY A 189 -4.19 20.45 0.67
N GLY A 190 -5.42 20.09 0.31
CA GLY A 190 -6.45 21.09 0.04
C GLY A 190 -7.71 20.50 -0.56
N ILE A 191 -8.53 21.40 -1.10
CA ILE A 191 -9.70 21.07 -1.92
C ILE A 191 -9.50 21.75 -3.27
N ASP A 192 -9.61 20.98 -4.34
CA ASP A 192 -9.47 21.50 -5.71
C ASP A 192 -10.77 22.15 -6.22
N SER A 193 -10.73 22.71 -7.44
CA SER A 193 -11.87 23.36 -8.10
C SER A 193 -13.05 22.40 -8.38
N ASN A 194 -12.84 21.09 -8.33
CA ASN A 194 -13.86 20.06 -8.52
C ASN A 194 -14.42 19.54 -7.20
N TYR A 195 -14.15 20.23 -6.09
CA TYR A 195 -14.52 19.80 -4.73
C TYR A 195 -13.93 18.44 -4.32
N MET A 196 -12.79 18.08 -4.88
CA MET A 196 -12.02 16.93 -4.43
C MET A 196 -11.01 17.38 -3.38
N ALA A 197 -11.03 16.73 -2.22
CA ALA A 197 -9.95 16.84 -1.25
C ALA A 197 -8.70 16.13 -1.80
N TYR A 198 -7.54 16.67 -1.50
CA TYR A 198 -6.28 16.02 -1.88
C TYR A 198 -5.23 16.16 -0.79
N VAL A 199 -4.33 15.17 -0.78
CA VAL A 199 -3.04 15.19 -0.09
C VAL A 199 -1.96 14.95 -1.13
N CYS A 200 -0.92 15.76 -1.11
CA CYS A 200 0.19 15.70 -2.03
C CYS A 200 1.51 15.66 -1.23
N VAL A 201 2.36 14.69 -1.54
CA VAL A 201 3.72 14.58 -1.00
C VAL A 201 4.70 14.55 -2.17
N GLU A 202 5.65 15.47 -2.15
CA GLU A 202 6.68 15.63 -3.18
C GLU A 202 8.06 15.45 -2.56
N ASP A 203 8.98 14.89 -3.32
CA ASP A 203 10.39 14.75 -2.93
C ASP A 203 11.34 15.28 -4.04
N ASP A 204 12.59 15.45 -3.68
CA ASP A 204 13.68 15.85 -4.58
C ASP A 204 14.58 14.67 -4.99
N GLY A 205 14.11 13.45 -4.81
CA GLY A 205 14.84 12.23 -5.16
C GLY A 205 14.86 11.93 -6.67
N PRO A 206 15.20 10.70 -7.06
CA PRO A 206 15.33 10.32 -8.47
C PRO A 206 14.00 10.30 -9.23
N GLY A 207 12.88 10.29 -8.53
CA GLY A 207 11.54 10.12 -9.12
C GLY A 207 11.24 8.66 -9.50
N ILE A 208 10.13 8.46 -10.21
CA ILE A 208 9.67 7.13 -10.64
C ILE A 208 9.52 7.13 -12.16
N PRO A 209 10.18 6.16 -12.87
CA PRO A 209 9.99 5.97 -14.32
C PRO A 209 8.52 5.80 -14.68
N GLU A 210 8.13 6.28 -15.84
CA GLU A 210 6.72 6.28 -16.27
C GLU A 210 6.14 4.86 -16.35
N GLU A 211 6.93 3.90 -16.82
CA GLU A 211 6.58 2.49 -16.91
C GLU A 211 6.31 1.82 -15.56
N ASP A 212 6.88 2.34 -14.47
CA ASP A 212 6.76 1.77 -13.13
C ASP A 212 5.69 2.46 -12.26
N ARG A 213 5.12 3.59 -12.72
CA ARG A 213 4.19 4.41 -11.93
C ARG A 213 2.92 3.68 -11.50
N GLN A 214 2.47 2.70 -12.25
CA GLN A 214 1.34 1.86 -11.85
C GLN A 214 1.79 0.74 -10.92
N ARG A 215 2.93 0.14 -11.22
CA ARG A 215 3.49 -0.99 -10.49
C ARG A 215 3.86 -0.66 -9.04
N VAL A 216 4.27 0.57 -8.73
CA VAL A 216 4.63 0.94 -7.34
C VAL A 216 3.47 0.86 -6.35
N PHE A 217 2.23 0.78 -6.81
CA PHE A 217 1.05 0.59 -5.97
C PHE A 217 0.67 -0.89 -5.76
N GLU A 218 1.35 -1.82 -6.40
CA GLU A 218 1.17 -3.25 -6.17
C GLU A 218 1.81 -3.65 -4.83
N ALA A 219 1.20 -4.62 -4.15
CA ALA A 219 1.73 -5.09 -2.88
C ALA A 219 3.10 -5.75 -3.08
N PHE A 220 4.07 -5.39 -2.22
CA PHE A 220 5.48 -5.84 -2.26
C PHE A 220 6.25 -5.42 -3.52
N ALA A 221 5.70 -4.54 -4.35
CA ALA A 221 6.43 -3.99 -5.47
C ALA A 221 7.62 -3.14 -5.00
N ARG A 222 8.78 -3.38 -5.61
CA ARG A 222 10.03 -2.63 -5.38
C ARG A 222 10.72 -2.43 -6.72
N LEU A 223 11.24 -1.22 -6.96
CA LEU A 223 11.90 -0.87 -8.23
C LEU A 223 13.40 -1.23 -8.23
N ASP A 224 14.03 -1.29 -7.05
CA ASP A 224 15.45 -1.59 -6.87
C ASP A 224 15.69 -2.68 -5.82
N ASP A 225 16.25 -3.81 -6.24
CA ASP A 225 16.55 -4.95 -5.36
C ASP A 225 17.79 -4.76 -4.47
N SER A 226 18.72 -3.87 -4.80
CA SER A 226 20.07 -3.91 -4.24
C SER A 226 20.39 -2.81 -3.21
N ARG A 227 19.83 -1.61 -3.33
CA ARG A 227 20.20 -0.47 -2.46
C ARG A 227 19.28 -0.26 -1.27
N THR A 228 18.07 -0.80 -1.29
CA THR A 228 16.98 -0.47 -0.36
C THR A 228 16.72 -1.50 0.73
N ARG A 229 17.45 -2.62 0.79
CA ARG A 229 17.33 -3.58 1.91
C ARG A 229 17.72 -2.98 3.26
N ALA A 230 18.62 -2.02 3.27
CA ALA A 230 19.04 -1.31 4.49
C ALA A 230 18.07 -0.20 4.90
N SER A 231 17.19 0.27 4.02
CA SER A 231 16.30 1.43 4.26
C SER A 231 14.88 1.07 4.71
N GLY A 232 14.55 -0.20 4.94
CA GLY A 232 13.44 -0.60 5.80
C GLY A 232 12.02 -0.49 5.24
N GLY A 233 11.76 -0.66 3.93
CA GLY A 233 10.38 -0.70 3.41
C GLY A 233 10.01 -2.06 2.84
N TYR A 234 8.85 -2.59 3.24
CA TYR A 234 8.36 -3.90 2.83
C TYR A 234 7.53 -3.88 1.53
N GLY A 235 7.34 -2.70 0.91
CA GLY A 235 6.55 -2.56 -0.33
C GLY A 235 5.04 -2.64 -0.12
N LEU A 236 4.55 -2.53 1.12
CA LEU A 236 3.12 -2.53 1.43
C LEU A 236 2.54 -1.12 1.58
N GLY A 237 3.34 -0.12 1.94
CA GLY A 237 2.84 1.21 2.26
C GLY A 237 2.04 1.86 1.12
N LEU A 238 2.55 1.84 -0.12
CA LEU A 238 1.85 2.42 -1.28
C LEU A 238 0.62 1.62 -1.71
N SER A 239 0.63 0.29 -1.58
CA SER A 239 -0.56 -0.53 -1.84
C SER A 239 -1.66 -0.28 -0.80
N ILE A 240 -1.31 -0.06 0.47
CA ILE A 240 -2.24 0.38 1.52
C ILE A 240 -2.84 1.74 1.15
N VAL A 241 -2.02 2.72 0.71
CA VAL A 241 -2.52 4.03 0.26
C VAL A 241 -3.51 3.89 -0.90
N SER A 242 -3.17 3.08 -1.90
CA SER A 242 -4.05 2.81 -3.05
C SER A 242 -5.39 2.21 -2.62
N ARG A 243 -5.38 1.28 -1.67
CA ARG A 243 -6.60 0.66 -1.17
C ARG A 243 -7.45 1.62 -0.34
N ILE A 244 -6.84 2.45 0.50
CA ILE A 244 -7.54 3.49 1.25
C ILE A 244 -8.14 4.52 0.29
N ALA A 245 -7.40 4.96 -0.74
CA ALA A 245 -7.91 5.86 -1.77
C ALA A 245 -9.18 5.30 -2.43
N TYR A 246 -9.15 4.02 -2.83
CA TYR A 246 -10.32 3.33 -3.39
C TYR A 246 -11.52 3.34 -2.40
N TRP A 247 -11.31 3.03 -1.13
CA TRP A 247 -12.37 3.02 -0.13
C TRP A 247 -12.90 4.42 0.21
N PHE A 248 -12.07 5.45 0.05
CA PHE A 248 -12.50 6.85 0.14
C PHE A 248 -13.29 7.31 -1.09
N GLY A 249 -13.43 6.44 -2.12
CA GLY A 249 -14.06 6.77 -3.40
C GLY A 249 -13.21 7.73 -4.23
N GLY A 250 -11.91 7.67 -4.03
CA GLY A 250 -10.91 8.50 -4.66
C GLY A 250 -9.88 7.72 -5.47
N THR A 251 -8.77 8.36 -5.78
CA THR A 251 -7.66 7.81 -6.54
C THR A 251 -6.32 8.27 -5.96
N ILE A 252 -5.28 7.50 -6.22
CA ILE A 252 -3.88 7.87 -5.98
C ILE A 252 -3.12 7.78 -7.30
N HIS A 253 -2.24 8.71 -7.56
CA HIS A 253 -1.32 8.66 -8.69
C HIS A 253 0.05 9.20 -8.29
N VAL A 254 1.05 8.89 -9.10
CA VAL A 254 2.40 9.42 -8.97
C VAL A 254 2.87 9.97 -10.30
N ASP A 255 3.52 11.11 -10.24
CA ASP A 255 4.18 11.73 -11.38
C ASP A 255 5.51 12.37 -10.94
N ARG A 256 6.12 13.16 -11.82
CA ARG A 256 7.34 13.90 -11.48
C ARG A 256 6.98 15.20 -10.79
N SER A 257 7.63 15.50 -9.66
CA SER A 257 7.44 16.79 -8.99
C SER A 257 7.90 17.94 -9.89
N PRO A 258 7.01 18.88 -10.22
CA PRO A 258 7.39 20.09 -10.99
C PRO A 258 8.25 21.05 -10.17
N ASN A 259 8.18 20.96 -8.84
CA ASN A 259 8.83 21.89 -7.92
C ASN A 259 10.20 21.37 -7.43
N LEU A 260 10.28 20.09 -7.12
CA LEU A 260 11.44 19.47 -6.48
C LEU A 260 12.21 18.52 -7.43
N GLY A 261 11.56 18.05 -8.52
CA GLY A 261 12.20 17.23 -9.54
C GLY A 261 12.15 15.72 -9.30
N GLY A 262 11.85 15.27 -8.08
CA GLY A 262 11.68 13.87 -7.71
C GLY A 262 10.27 13.32 -7.96
N ALA A 263 9.76 12.47 -7.08
CA ALA A 263 8.40 11.95 -7.18
C ALA A 263 7.38 12.89 -6.56
N ARG A 264 6.16 12.89 -7.11
CA ARG A 264 4.98 13.56 -6.55
C ARG A 264 3.85 12.54 -6.45
N PHE A 265 3.50 12.19 -5.23
CA PHE A 265 2.33 11.35 -4.93
C PHE A 265 1.15 12.23 -4.57
N MET A 266 0.01 12.02 -5.24
CA MET A 266 -1.21 12.77 -4.97
C MET A 266 -2.40 11.83 -4.83
N MET A 267 -2.96 11.74 -3.62
CA MET A 267 -4.23 11.09 -3.35
C MET A 267 -5.35 12.14 -3.38
N SER A 268 -6.45 11.84 -4.08
CA SER A 268 -7.64 12.68 -4.12
C SER A 268 -8.90 11.87 -3.84
N TRP A 269 -9.88 12.50 -3.14
CA TRP A 269 -11.19 11.90 -2.83
C TRP A 269 -12.26 12.97 -2.72
N PRO A 270 -13.58 12.65 -2.79
CA PRO A 270 -14.65 13.62 -2.60
C PRO A 270 -14.55 14.30 -1.23
N ALA A 271 -14.39 15.64 -1.21
CA ALA A 271 -14.20 16.42 0.03
C ALA A 271 -15.41 16.31 0.97
N ARG A 272 -16.60 16.07 0.42
CA ARG A 272 -17.84 15.85 1.17
C ARG A 272 -18.57 14.62 0.66
N ARG A 273 -19.02 13.77 1.57
CA ARG A 273 -19.96 12.68 1.25
C ARG A 273 -21.37 13.14 1.53
N PHE A 274 -22.23 13.13 0.54
CA PHE A 274 -23.65 13.31 0.78
C PHE A 274 -24.13 12.13 1.65
N LYS A 275 -24.64 12.41 2.85
CA LYS A 275 -25.40 11.40 3.60
C LYS A 275 -26.59 11.01 2.71
N LYS A 276 -26.62 9.74 2.26
CA LYS A 276 -27.83 9.12 1.72
C LYS A 276 -28.81 8.88 2.85
#